data_d9cf97e3c750878f27eb1b4805faa83a
#
_entry.id   d9cf97e3c750878f27eb1b4805faa83a
#
_cell.length_a   1.000
_cell.length_b   1.000
_cell.length_c   1.000
_cell.angle_alpha   90.00
_cell.angle_beta   90.00
_cell.angle_gamma   90.00
#
_symmetry.space_group_name_H-M   'P 1'
#
loop_
_entity.id
_entity.type
_entity.pdbx_description
1 polymer ?
#
loop_
_entity_poly.entity_id
_entity_poly.type
_entity_poly.pdbx_seq_one_letter_code
_entity_poly.pdbx_strand_id
1 'polypeptide(L)'
;MSFALPHRGWLFDLDGTVYRGEALIPGADEAIAALRAAGRRVAFLSNKPLQTRVDYARKLTRLGIPTGEDDVINSSLVLARYLARLDARAPVFVIGEPPLIAELRAHGFEVRGDHRVRWVVIAFDRTFDYAKLNTALQAVRQGARLIATNPDRTCPTEDGEIPDCAGMTAAVEAVTGHTVEIIVGKPSPIILEVALERLGL
;
A
#
# COMPACT_ATOMS: atom_id res chain seq x y z
N MET A 1 -17.92 -25.30 -21.65
CA MET A 1 -18.95 -24.26 -21.32
C MET A 1 -18.21 -22.94 -21.23
N SER A 2 -18.49 -21.99 -22.13
CA SER A 2 -17.91 -20.64 -22.06
C SER A 2 -18.71 -19.85 -21.02
N PHE A 3 -18.17 -19.66 -19.83
CA PHE A 3 -18.74 -18.70 -18.90
C PHE A 3 -18.52 -17.29 -19.47
N ALA A 4 -19.59 -16.63 -19.87
CA ALA A 4 -19.55 -15.23 -20.23
C ALA A 4 -19.21 -14.42 -18.96
N LEU A 5 -17.93 -14.07 -18.78
CA LEU A 5 -17.48 -13.24 -17.66
C LEU A 5 -17.92 -11.80 -17.96
N PRO A 6 -18.87 -11.22 -17.20
CA PRO A 6 -19.44 -9.89 -17.51
C PRO A 6 -18.45 -8.75 -17.27
N HIS A 7 -17.41 -8.98 -16.45
CA HIS A 7 -16.46 -7.95 -16.06
C HIS A 7 -15.26 -7.89 -17.00
N ARG A 8 -14.78 -6.68 -17.28
CA ARG A 8 -13.62 -6.42 -18.14
C ARG A 8 -12.30 -6.44 -17.39
N GLY A 9 -12.32 -6.15 -16.08
CA GLY A 9 -11.16 -6.10 -15.21
C GLY A 9 -11.36 -6.90 -13.93
N TRP A 10 -10.28 -7.46 -13.41
CA TRP A 10 -10.23 -8.28 -12.22
C TRP A 10 -9.10 -7.80 -11.31
N LEU A 11 -9.42 -7.59 -10.06
CA LEU A 11 -8.49 -7.16 -9.03
C LEU A 11 -8.34 -8.27 -8.00
N PHE A 12 -7.13 -8.74 -7.79
CA PHE A 12 -6.81 -9.78 -6.82
C PHE A 12 -6.07 -9.17 -5.64
N ASP A 13 -6.51 -9.48 -4.44
CA ASP A 13 -5.65 -9.35 -3.27
C ASP A 13 -4.50 -10.36 -3.35
N LEU A 14 -3.39 -10.10 -2.67
CA LEU A 14 -2.21 -10.95 -2.75
C LEU A 14 -2.13 -11.95 -1.59
N ASP A 15 -1.93 -11.45 -0.39
CA ASP A 15 -1.70 -12.29 0.79
C ASP A 15 -2.97 -13.03 1.21
N GLY A 16 -2.95 -14.35 1.19
CA GLY A 16 -4.12 -15.18 1.51
C GLY A 16 -5.10 -15.40 0.36
N THR A 17 -4.89 -14.78 -0.81
CA THR A 17 -5.72 -14.94 -2.02
C THR A 17 -4.94 -15.55 -3.18
N VAL A 18 -3.78 -15.01 -3.52
CA VAL A 18 -2.92 -15.53 -4.59
C VAL A 18 -1.82 -16.43 -4.03
N TYR A 19 -1.24 -16.04 -2.89
CA TYR A 19 -0.21 -16.83 -2.21
C TYR A 19 -0.34 -16.70 -0.69
N ARG A 20 0.32 -17.59 0.03
CA ARG A 20 0.55 -17.49 1.49
C ARG A 20 2.05 -17.66 1.75
N GLY A 21 2.69 -16.64 2.32
CA GLY A 21 4.15 -16.60 2.41
C GLY A 21 4.79 -16.76 1.03
N GLU A 22 5.63 -17.75 0.83
CA GLU A 22 6.26 -18.07 -0.46
C GLU A 22 5.54 -19.15 -1.27
N ALA A 23 4.38 -19.63 -0.81
CA ALA A 23 3.63 -20.69 -1.46
C ALA A 23 2.41 -20.16 -2.23
N LEU A 24 2.30 -20.53 -3.51
CA LEU A 24 1.11 -20.24 -4.33
C LEU A 24 -0.12 -20.96 -3.75
N ILE A 25 -1.26 -20.28 -3.76
CA ILE A 25 -2.56 -20.93 -3.47
C ILE A 25 -2.95 -21.77 -4.68
N PRO A 26 -3.26 -23.07 -4.50
CA PRO A 26 -3.59 -23.97 -5.60
C PRO A 26 -4.69 -23.42 -6.52
N GLY A 27 -4.43 -23.41 -7.83
CA GLY A 27 -5.36 -22.93 -8.85
C GLY A 27 -5.36 -21.41 -9.09
N ALA A 28 -4.61 -20.62 -8.31
CA ALA A 28 -4.55 -19.18 -8.50
C ALA A 28 -3.90 -18.78 -9.84
N ASP A 29 -2.81 -19.44 -10.20
CA ASP A 29 -2.11 -19.24 -11.47
C ASP A 29 -2.98 -19.64 -12.68
N GLU A 30 -3.64 -20.79 -12.60
CA GLU A 30 -4.56 -21.29 -13.65
C GLU A 30 -5.73 -20.32 -13.85
N ALA A 31 -6.36 -19.85 -12.76
CA ALA A 31 -7.48 -18.91 -12.81
C ALA A 31 -7.06 -17.57 -13.43
N ILE A 32 -5.91 -17.04 -13.04
CA ILE A 32 -5.37 -15.77 -13.56
C ILE A 32 -5.00 -15.93 -15.05
N ALA A 33 -4.37 -17.04 -15.42
CA ALA A 33 -4.03 -17.35 -16.82
C ALA A 33 -5.29 -17.47 -17.69
N ALA A 34 -6.33 -18.13 -17.21
CA ALA A 34 -7.60 -18.25 -17.91
C ALA A 34 -8.30 -16.89 -18.13
N LEU A 35 -8.28 -16.00 -17.13
CA LEU A 35 -8.81 -14.64 -17.28
C LEU A 35 -8.05 -13.85 -18.34
N ARG A 36 -6.72 -13.89 -18.32
CA ARG A 36 -5.87 -13.22 -19.31
C ARG A 36 -6.07 -13.77 -20.71
N ALA A 37 -6.16 -15.10 -20.85
CA ALA A 37 -6.48 -15.76 -22.12
C ALA A 37 -7.87 -15.38 -22.67
N ALA A 38 -8.83 -15.08 -21.79
CA ALA A 38 -10.13 -14.54 -22.14
C ALA A 38 -10.13 -13.02 -22.43
N GLY A 39 -8.94 -12.41 -22.54
CA GLY A 39 -8.78 -10.97 -22.81
C GLY A 39 -9.18 -10.06 -21.65
N ARG A 40 -9.22 -10.58 -20.42
CA ARG A 40 -9.55 -9.78 -19.23
C ARG A 40 -8.31 -9.10 -18.70
N ARG A 41 -8.48 -7.85 -18.24
CA ARG A 41 -7.41 -7.10 -17.55
C ARG A 41 -7.31 -7.59 -16.11
N VAL A 42 -6.11 -7.85 -15.66
CA VAL A 42 -5.83 -8.37 -14.30
C VAL A 42 -4.82 -7.45 -13.64
N ALA A 43 -5.09 -7.05 -12.39
CA ALA A 43 -4.13 -6.37 -11.54
C ALA A 43 -4.20 -6.90 -10.10
N PHE A 44 -3.15 -6.62 -9.35
CA PHE A 44 -2.95 -7.12 -8.00
C PHE A 44 -2.94 -5.97 -7.00
N LEU A 45 -3.70 -6.10 -5.92
CA LEU A 45 -3.79 -5.10 -4.85
C LEU A 45 -3.09 -5.59 -3.58
N SER A 46 -2.31 -4.72 -2.94
CA SER A 46 -1.73 -4.98 -1.63
C SER A 46 -1.79 -3.76 -0.71
N ASN A 47 -2.21 -3.95 0.53
CA ASN A 47 -2.10 -2.92 1.57
C ASN A 47 -0.68 -2.81 2.14
N LYS A 48 0.18 -3.82 1.92
CA LYS A 48 1.53 -3.86 2.49
C LYS A 48 2.50 -2.94 1.75
N PRO A 49 3.10 -1.95 2.42
CA PRO A 49 4.11 -1.07 1.84
C PRO A 49 5.54 -1.56 2.05
N LEU A 50 5.74 -2.84 2.42
CA LEU A 50 7.04 -3.41 2.80
C LEU A 50 7.92 -3.84 1.64
N GLN A 51 7.36 -3.93 0.44
CA GLN A 51 8.06 -4.32 -0.78
C GLN A 51 7.74 -3.32 -1.89
N THR A 52 8.68 -3.18 -2.83
CA THR A 52 8.43 -2.41 -4.03
C THR A 52 7.48 -3.15 -4.97
N ARG A 53 6.83 -2.43 -5.88
CA ARG A 53 5.98 -3.05 -6.93
C ARG A 53 6.77 -4.02 -7.80
N VAL A 54 8.04 -3.71 -8.04
CA VAL A 54 8.97 -4.60 -8.77
C VAL A 54 9.21 -5.91 -8.02
N ASP A 55 9.35 -5.86 -6.68
CA ASP A 55 9.55 -7.07 -5.87
C ASP A 55 8.30 -7.96 -5.89
N TYR A 56 7.11 -7.36 -5.79
CA TYR A 56 5.85 -8.09 -5.94
C TYR A 56 5.71 -8.72 -7.32
N ALA A 57 6.02 -7.98 -8.39
CA ALA A 57 5.98 -8.50 -9.76
C ALA A 57 6.95 -9.68 -9.97
N ARG A 58 8.17 -9.57 -9.44
CA ARG A 58 9.16 -10.65 -9.45
C ARG A 58 8.68 -11.88 -8.69
N LYS A 59 8.09 -11.67 -7.49
CA LYS A 59 7.53 -12.76 -6.69
C LYS A 59 6.41 -13.50 -7.44
N LEU A 60 5.45 -12.78 -7.99
CA LEU A 60 4.34 -13.35 -8.75
C LEU A 60 4.85 -14.13 -9.98
N THR A 61 5.81 -13.58 -10.70
CA THR A 61 6.42 -14.24 -11.86
C THR A 61 7.14 -15.53 -11.45
N ARG A 62 7.89 -15.52 -10.34
CA ARG A 62 8.53 -16.73 -9.78
C ARG A 62 7.51 -17.80 -9.36
N LEU A 63 6.33 -17.38 -8.92
CA LEU A 63 5.21 -18.27 -8.56
C LEU A 63 4.40 -18.75 -9.77
N GLY A 64 4.84 -18.48 -11.02
CA GLY A 64 4.17 -18.94 -12.24
C GLY A 64 3.13 -17.95 -12.80
N ILE A 65 3.02 -16.76 -12.24
CA ILE A 65 2.10 -15.71 -12.70
C ILE A 65 2.91 -14.58 -13.34
N PRO A 66 3.15 -14.56 -14.66
CA PRO A 66 3.90 -13.49 -15.32
C PRO A 66 3.27 -12.12 -15.02
N THR A 67 4.02 -11.22 -14.39
CA THR A 67 3.49 -9.96 -13.87
C THR A 67 4.49 -8.84 -14.11
N GLY A 68 4.01 -7.73 -14.65
CA GLY A 68 4.76 -6.49 -14.76
C GLY A 68 4.57 -5.60 -13.51
N GLU A 69 5.47 -4.63 -13.33
CA GLU A 69 5.34 -3.63 -12.25
C GLU A 69 4.00 -2.88 -12.31
N ASP A 70 3.52 -2.62 -13.52
CA ASP A 70 2.28 -1.89 -13.76
C ASP A 70 1.01 -2.67 -13.40
N ASP A 71 1.12 -3.99 -13.27
CA ASP A 71 0.01 -4.83 -12.80
C ASP A 71 -0.13 -4.81 -11.28
N VAL A 72 0.85 -4.26 -10.55
CA VAL A 72 0.85 -4.23 -9.08
C VAL A 72 0.47 -2.84 -8.57
N ILE A 73 -0.53 -2.81 -7.71
CA ILE A 73 -1.04 -1.60 -7.05
C ILE A 73 -0.96 -1.82 -5.55
N ASN A 74 0.07 -1.25 -4.93
CA ASN A 74 0.23 -1.31 -3.48
C ASN A 74 -0.13 0.04 -2.83
N SER A 75 -0.31 0.01 -1.52
CA SER A 75 -0.66 1.21 -0.75
C SER A 75 0.37 2.33 -0.87
N SER A 76 1.64 2.02 -1.14
CA SER A 76 2.70 3.02 -1.39
C SER A 76 2.44 3.83 -2.64
N LEU A 77 2.15 3.16 -3.78
CA LEU A 77 1.79 3.82 -5.04
C LEU A 77 0.53 4.67 -4.88
N VAL A 78 -0.50 4.08 -4.23
CA VAL A 78 -1.79 4.77 -4.03
C VAL A 78 -1.60 6.04 -3.22
N LEU A 79 -0.85 5.96 -2.11
CA LEU A 79 -0.54 7.11 -1.26
C LEU A 79 0.23 8.18 -2.03
N ALA A 80 1.28 7.81 -2.76
CA ALA A 80 2.08 8.75 -3.52
C ALA A 80 1.25 9.48 -4.60
N ARG A 81 0.41 8.76 -5.35
CA ARG A 81 -0.49 9.36 -6.36
C ARG A 81 -1.56 10.24 -5.75
N TYR A 82 -2.17 9.79 -4.66
CA TYR A 82 -3.18 10.57 -3.95
C TYR A 82 -2.62 11.88 -3.40
N LEU A 83 -1.49 11.82 -2.69
CA LEU A 83 -0.81 13.01 -2.18
C LEU A 83 -0.36 13.95 -3.30
N ALA A 84 0.12 13.42 -4.43
CA ALA A 84 0.52 14.25 -5.57
C ALA A 84 -0.64 15.07 -6.16
N ARG A 85 -1.87 14.55 -6.07
CA ARG A 85 -3.08 15.29 -6.47
C ARG A 85 -3.53 16.30 -5.42
N LEU A 86 -3.35 15.98 -4.15
CA LEU A 86 -3.82 16.79 -3.02
C LEU A 86 -2.85 17.92 -2.67
N ASP A 87 -1.56 17.64 -2.65
CA ASP A 87 -0.52 18.58 -2.21
C ASP A 87 0.84 18.20 -2.83
N ALA A 88 0.98 18.46 -4.13
CA ALA A 88 2.15 18.08 -4.90
C ALA A 88 3.45 18.65 -4.30
N ARG A 89 4.47 17.79 -4.16
CA ARG A 89 5.80 18.14 -3.64
C ARG A 89 5.82 18.63 -2.19
N ALA A 90 4.75 18.44 -1.42
CA ALA A 90 4.77 18.78 -0.01
C ALA A 90 5.87 17.99 0.73
N PRO A 91 6.57 18.61 1.68
CA PRO A 91 7.50 17.87 2.53
C PRO A 91 6.72 16.91 3.43
N VAL A 92 7.21 15.67 3.52
CA VAL A 92 6.57 14.59 4.30
C VAL A 92 7.54 13.99 5.30
N PHE A 93 7.05 13.64 6.48
CA PHE A 93 7.71 12.73 7.42
C PHE A 93 7.04 11.36 7.34
N VAL A 94 7.82 10.28 7.36
CA VAL A 94 7.32 8.93 7.12
C VAL A 94 7.61 8.03 8.32
N ILE A 95 6.55 7.55 8.96
CA ILE A 95 6.56 6.36 9.79
C ILE A 95 6.29 5.20 8.85
N GLY A 96 7.35 4.52 8.41
CA GLY A 96 7.31 3.49 7.39
C GLY A 96 8.71 3.05 6.98
N GLU A 97 8.77 2.00 6.16
CA GLU A 97 10.00 1.36 5.74
C GLU A 97 10.52 1.87 4.38
N PRO A 98 11.78 1.54 4.02
CA PRO A 98 12.45 2.08 2.82
C PRO A 98 11.66 1.97 1.50
N PRO A 99 10.89 0.90 1.20
CA PRO A 99 10.13 0.82 -0.05
C PRO A 99 9.09 1.93 -0.22
N LEU A 100 8.37 2.30 0.85
CA LEU A 100 7.43 3.43 0.82
C LEU A 100 8.16 4.76 0.63
N ILE A 101 9.27 4.95 1.33
CA ILE A 101 10.10 6.15 1.19
C ILE A 101 10.61 6.30 -0.25
N ALA A 102 11.06 5.21 -0.86
CA ALA A 102 11.51 5.20 -2.25
C ALA A 102 10.39 5.57 -3.23
N GLU A 103 9.18 5.02 -3.05
CA GLU A 103 8.02 5.34 -3.89
C GLU A 103 7.63 6.83 -3.78
N LEU A 104 7.60 7.39 -2.57
CA LEU A 104 7.31 8.81 -2.37
C LEU A 104 8.36 9.71 -3.05
N ARG A 105 9.65 9.38 -2.91
CA ARG A 105 10.74 10.10 -3.57
C ARG A 105 10.65 10.03 -5.10
N ALA A 106 10.32 8.86 -5.65
CA ALA A 106 10.11 8.67 -7.08
C ALA A 106 8.96 9.53 -7.63
N HIS A 107 7.96 9.85 -6.78
CA HIS A 107 6.87 10.77 -7.10
C HIS A 107 7.18 12.25 -6.78
N GLY A 108 8.44 12.57 -6.43
CA GLY A 108 8.91 13.95 -6.24
C GLY A 108 8.65 14.54 -4.86
N PHE A 109 8.30 13.72 -3.87
CA PHE A 109 8.14 14.22 -2.49
C PHE A 109 9.49 14.37 -1.78
N GLU A 110 9.62 15.47 -1.03
CA GLU A 110 10.73 15.67 -0.11
C GLU A 110 10.46 14.90 1.19
N VAL A 111 11.11 13.74 1.35
CA VAL A 111 11.02 12.96 2.60
C VAL A 111 12.04 13.47 3.59
N ARG A 112 11.57 14.07 4.68
CA ARG A 112 12.38 14.66 5.75
C ARG A 112 12.50 13.76 6.97
N GLY A 113 13.62 13.87 7.66
CA GLY A 113 13.85 13.22 8.97
C GLY A 113 13.44 14.09 10.16
N ASP A 114 12.86 15.28 9.93
CA ASP A 114 12.47 16.23 10.96
C ASP A 114 10.98 16.59 10.88
N HIS A 115 10.51 17.39 11.83
CA HIS A 115 9.10 17.75 12.00
C HIS A 115 8.63 18.93 11.10
N ARG A 116 9.48 19.52 10.28
CA ARG A 116 9.12 20.65 9.40
C ARG A 116 8.50 20.15 8.10
N VAL A 117 7.34 19.56 8.21
CA VAL A 117 6.62 18.88 7.15
C VAL A 117 5.15 19.30 7.10
N ARG A 118 4.50 19.04 5.98
CA ARG A 118 3.05 19.26 5.83
C ARG A 118 2.24 18.00 6.12
N TRP A 119 2.85 16.84 5.93
CA TRP A 119 2.20 15.56 6.15
C TRP A 119 3.07 14.62 6.97
N VAL A 120 2.44 13.95 7.92
CA VAL A 120 2.96 12.75 8.56
C VAL A 120 2.27 11.57 7.89
N VAL A 121 3.06 10.77 7.20
CA VAL A 121 2.64 9.52 6.56
C VAL A 121 2.83 8.38 7.54
N ILE A 122 1.77 7.63 7.81
CA ILE A 122 1.80 6.49 8.73
C ILE A 122 1.56 5.20 7.95
N ALA A 123 2.42 4.23 8.16
CA ALA A 123 2.40 2.95 7.48
C ALA A 123 2.84 1.82 8.42
N PHE A 124 2.77 0.59 7.91
CA PHE A 124 3.42 -0.54 8.54
C PHE A 124 4.92 -0.28 8.67
N ASP A 125 5.44 -0.28 9.90
CA ASP A 125 6.83 0.05 10.23
C ASP A 125 7.34 -0.82 11.38
N ARG A 126 8.12 -1.85 11.04
CA ARG A 126 8.74 -2.75 12.04
C ARG A 126 9.90 -2.10 12.79
N THR A 127 10.29 -0.90 12.37
CA THR A 127 11.33 -0.09 13.01
C THR A 127 10.75 1.13 13.74
N PHE A 128 9.43 1.11 14.02
CA PHE A 128 8.75 2.17 14.76
C PHE A 128 9.35 2.31 16.16
N ASP A 129 9.70 3.54 16.52
CA ASP A 129 10.35 3.86 17.77
C ASP A 129 9.87 5.20 18.37
N TYR A 130 10.38 5.53 19.56
CA TYR A 130 10.05 6.76 20.26
C TYR A 130 10.48 8.01 19.49
N ALA A 131 11.58 7.97 18.74
CA ALA A 131 12.05 9.13 17.99
C ALA A 131 11.10 9.46 16.84
N LYS A 132 10.60 8.46 16.12
CA LYS A 132 9.58 8.63 15.08
C LYS A 132 8.28 9.18 15.67
N LEU A 133 7.83 8.64 16.81
CA LEU A 133 6.62 9.09 17.48
C LEU A 133 6.75 10.56 17.94
N ASN A 134 7.88 10.94 18.53
CA ASN A 134 8.13 12.32 18.93
C ASN A 134 8.21 13.27 17.73
N THR A 135 8.84 12.87 16.63
CA THR A 135 8.88 13.68 15.40
C THR A 135 7.48 13.92 14.85
N ALA A 136 6.63 12.90 14.82
CA ALA A 136 5.23 13.04 14.41
C ALA A 136 4.46 14.00 15.32
N LEU A 137 4.61 13.89 16.64
CA LEU A 137 3.99 14.80 17.60
C LEU A 137 4.41 16.26 17.35
N GLN A 138 5.71 16.53 17.15
CA GLN A 138 6.19 17.88 16.90
C GLN A 138 5.71 18.42 15.55
N ALA A 139 5.61 17.55 14.51
CA ALA A 139 5.07 17.92 13.20
C ALA A 139 3.60 18.34 13.30
N VAL A 140 2.77 17.54 13.97
CA VAL A 140 1.33 17.83 14.15
C VAL A 140 1.13 19.12 14.95
N ARG A 141 1.93 19.35 16.00
CA ARG A 141 1.91 20.64 16.75
C ARG A 141 2.23 21.85 15.89
N GLN A 142 2.93 21.67 14.76
CA GLN A 142 3.21 22.72 13.78
C GLN A 142 2.23 22.76 12.62
N GLY A 143 1.13 22.00 12.72
CA GLY A 143 0.05 21.99 11.74
C GLY A 143 0.19 20.94 10.63
N ALA A 144 1.09 19.96 10.77
CA ALA A 144 1.13 18.84 9.84
C ALA A 144 -0.13 17.98 9.98
N ARG A 145 -0.60 17.47 8.84
CA ARG A 145 -1.78 16.61 8.71
C ARG A 145 -1.38 15.13 8.72
N LEU A 146 -2.31 14.25 9.09
CA LEU A 146 -2.08 12.82 9.21
C LEU A 146 -2.72 12.06 8.04
N ILE A 147 -1.95 11.15 7.41
CA ILE A 147 -2.42 10.24 6.37
C ILE A 147 -1.83 8.86 6.62
N ALA A 148 -2.64 7.80 6.45
CA ALA A 148 -2.18 6.42 6.61
C ALA A 148 -2.32 5.59 5.34
N THR A 149 -1.45 4.58 5.20
CA THR A 149 -1.47 3.66 4.06
C THR A 149 -2.64 2.68 4.13
N ASN A 150 -3.00 2.19 5.31
CA ASN A 150 -4.03 1.17 5.51
C ASN A 150 -4.51 1.17 6.97
N PRO A 151 -5.69 0.56 7.27
CA PRO A 151 -6.22 0.47 8.61
C PRO A 151 -5.92 -0.87 9.30
N ASP A 152 -5.08 -1.72 8.72
CA ASP A 152 -4.90 -3.10 9.15
C ASP A 152 -4.28 -3.16 10.56
N ARG A 153 -4.88 -3.97 11.42
CA ARG A 153 -4.44 -4.14 12.83
C ARG A 153 -3.25 -5.06 12.92
N THR A 154 -3.29 -6.12 12.13
CA THR A 154 -2.27 -7.17 12.10
C THR A 154 -2.00 -7.60 10.68
N CYS A 155 -0.81 -8.13 10.46
CA CYS A 155 -0.37 -8.75 9.23
C CYS A 155 -0.10 -10.23 9.50
N PRO A 156 -0.72 -11.17 8.75
CA PRO A 156 -0.44 -12.58 8.90
C PRO A 156 0.98 -12.93 8.44
N THR A 157 1.62 -13.81 9.20
CA THR A 157 2.94 -14.39 8.90
C THR A 157 2.86 -15.91 9.01
N GLU A 158 3.97 -16.61 8.76
CA GLU A 158 4.05 -18.07 8.92
C GLU A 158 3.91 -18.48 10.40
N ASP A 159 4.44 -17.64 11.32
CA ASP A 159 4.46 -17.89 12.76
C ASP A 159 3.29 -17.22 13.52
N GLY A 160 2.25 -16.77 12.83
CA GLY A 160 1.10 -16.11 13.44
C GLY A 160 0.84 -14.70 12.87
N GLU A 161 0.57 -13.72 13.75
CA GLU A 161 0.27 -12.35 13.34
C GLU A 161 1.26 -11.37 13.99
N ILE A 162 1.62 -10.32 13.24
CA ILE A 162 2.42 -9.21 13.75
C ILE A 162 1.63 -7.90 13.64
N PRO A 163 1.92 -6.88 14.49
CA PRO A 163 1.26 -5.57 14.41
C PRO A 163 1.46 -4.92 13.03
N ASP A 164 0.40 -4.27 12.52
CA ASP A 164 0.42 -3.52 11.26
C ASP A 164 0.12 -2.03 11.53
N CYS A 165 -0.15 -1.27 10.50
CA CYS A 165 -0.27 0.18 10.46
C CYS A 165 -1.21 0.76 11.55
N ALA A 166 -2.28 0.07 11.93
CA ALA A 166 -3.19 0.53 12.98
C ALA A 166 -2.50 0.76 14.33
N GLY A 167 -1.48 -0.04 14.66
CA GLY A 167 -0.73 0.14 15.91
C GLY A 167 0.06 1.45 15.93
N MET A 168 0.73 1.79 14.82
CA MET A 168 1.47 3.04 14.64
C MET A 168 0.51 4.23 14.62
N THR A 169 -0.62 4.08 13.90
CA THR A 169 -1.69 5.07 13.84
C THR A 169 -2.22 5.39 15.23
N ALA A 170 -2.60 4.39 16.01
CA ALA A 170 -3.12 4.56 17.36
C ALA A 170 -2.13 5.28 18.29
N ALA A 171 -0.83 4.95 18.18
CA ALA A 171 0.21 5.62 18.98
C ALA A 171 0.32 7.11 18.61
N VAL A 172 0.30 7.45 17.32
CA VAL A 172 0.37 8.85 16.86
C VAL A 172 -0.89 9.61 17.25
N GLU A 173 -2.07 9.06 17.03
CA GLU A 173 -3.35 9.67 17.41
C GLU A 173 -3.44 9.93 18.93
N ALA A 174 -3.01 8.95 19.74
CA ALA A 174 -3.04 9.07 21.20
C ALA A 174 -2.17 10.22 21.72
N VAL A 175 -0.97 10.44 21.17
CA VAL A 175 -0.06 11.49 21.65
C VAL A 175 -0.36 12.86 21.04
N THR A 176 -0.90 12.90 19.82
CA THR A 176 -1.22 14.16 19.14
C THR A 176 -2.59 14.73 19.48
N GLY A 177 -3.54 13.87 19.86
CA GLY A 177 -4.95 14.23 20.00
C GLY A 177 -5.66 14.48 18.66
N HIS A 178 -5.03 14.11 17.54
CA HIS A 178 -5.59 14.25 16.19
C HIS A 178 -5.79 12.87 15.58
N THR A 179 -6.85 12.72 14.79
CA THR A 179 -7.12 11.49 14.04
C THR A 179 -6.53 11.55 12.65
N VAL A 180 -6.20 10.38 12.09
CA VAL A 180 -5.82 10.25 10.68
C VAL A 180 -6.98 10.71 9.80
N GLU A 181 -6.73 11.68 8.92
CA GLU A 181 -7.75 12.26 8.07
C GLU A 181 -8.07 11.40 6.85
N ILE A 182 -7.07 10.67 6.35
CA ILE A 182 -7.15 9.92 5.10
C ILE A 182 -6.46 8.57 5.27
N ILE A 183 -7.17 7.52 4.87
CA ILE A 183 -6.61 6.17 4.71
C ILE A 183 -6.77 5.79 3.25
N VAL A 184 -5.67 5.47 2.56
CA VAL A 184 -5.69 5.26 1.11
C VAL A 184 -5.89 3.81 0.68
N GLY A 185 -5.44 2.84 1.50
CA GLY A 185 -5.53 1.41 1.22
C GLY A 185 -6.93 0.84 1.43
N LYS A 186 -7.12 -0.43 1.08
CA LYS A 186 -8.38 -1.16 1.31
C LYS A 186 -8.84 -1.00 2.77
N PRO A 187 -10.13 -0.79 3.04
CA PRO A 187 -11.28 -0.78 2.13
C PRO A 187 -11.59 0.60 1.51
N SER A 188 -10.66 1.55 1.52
CA SER A 188 -10.87 2.88 0.94
C SER A 188 -11.17 2.82 -0.56
N PRO A 189 -12.09 3.62 -1.09
CA PRO A 189 -12.33 3.73 -2.53
C PRO A 189 -11.12 4.29 -3.30
N ILE A 190 -10.21 5.01 -2.63
CA ILE A 190 -9.03 5.62 -3.26
C ILE A 190 -8.16 4.57 -3.97
N ILE A 191 -7.94 3.40 -3.34
CA ILE A 191 -7.16 2.34 -3.99
C ILE A 191 -7.86 1.77 -5.23
N LEU A 192 -9.20 1.72 -5.21
CA LEU A 192 -9.98 1.24 -6.36
C LEU A 192 -9.93 2.22 -7.53
N GLU A 193 -9.98 3.53 -7.26
CA GLU A 193 -9.84 4.56 -8.29
C GLU A 193 -8.49 4.45 -9.00
N VAL A 194 -7.40 4.31 -8.24
CA VAL A 194 -6.06 4.11 -8.81
C VAL A 194 -5.97 2.80 -9.60
N ALA A 195 -6.63 1.74 -9.12
CA ALA A 195 -6.66 0.45 -9.80
C ALA A 195 -7.44 0.50 -11.12
N LEU A 196 -8.59 1.17 -11.15
CA LEU A 196 -9.39 1.34 -12.37
C LEU A 196 -8.64 2.15 -13.41
N GLU A 197 -8.00 3.25 -13.02
CA GLU A 197 -7.15 4.04 -13.92
C GLU A 197 -6.02 3.19 -14.54
N ARG A 198 -5.35 2.37 -13.72
CA ARG A 198 -4.29 1.47 -14.21
C ARG A 198 -4.81 0.43 -15.19
N LEU A 199 -6.00 -0.08 -14.92
CA LEU A 199 -6.68 -1.00 -15.84
C LEU A 199 -7.26 -0.29 -17.08
N GLY A 200 -7.30 1.03 -17.13
CA GLY A 200 -7.95 1.80 -18.19
C GLY A 200 -9.48 1.55 -18.24
N LEU A 201 -10.10 1.49 -17.09
CA LEU A 201 -11.53 1.20 -16.89
C LEU A 201 -12.23 2.36 -16.20
#